data_dd5855396eeeb07297df8a87350304e3
#
_entry.id   dd5855396eeeb07297df8a87350304e3
#
_cell.length_a   1.000
_cell.length_b   1.000
_cell.length_c   1.000
_cell.angle_alpha   90.00
_cell.angle_beta   90.00
_cell.angle_gamma   90.00
#
_symmetry.space_group_name_H-M   'P 1'
#
loop_
_entity.id
_entity.type
_entity.pdbx_description
1 polymer ?
#
loop_
_entity_poly.entity_id
_entity_poly.type
_entity_poly.pdbx_seq_one_letter_code
_entity_poly.pdbx_strand_id
1 'polypeptide(L)'
;MSNEMKAGQDFLAANATKEGVIVTASGLQYRVMKSGQGATPGPTDVVMAHYHGTFIDGKVFDSSVERGEPLALPVNGVISGWTEALQMMQEGDQWQLFVPSDLAYGARGVGPIPGNTALIFEVELIEVK
;
A
#
# COMPACT_ATOMS: atom_id res chain seq x y z
N MET A 1 -8.12 2.92 23.16
CA MET A 1 -7.74 3.05 21.74
C MET A 1 -6.75 4.21 21.60
N SER A 2 -5.65 4.00 20.90
CA SER A 2 -4.68 5.06 20.68
C SER A 2 -5.21 6.13 19.74
N ASN A 3 -4.61 7.33 19.77
CA ASN A 3 -4.99 8.41 18.86
C ASN A 3 -4.73 8.00 17.40
N GLU A 4 -3.64 7.30 17.14
CA GLU A 4 -3.29 6.81 15.80
C GLU A 4 -4.31 5.80 15.30
N MET A 5 -4.75 4.88 16.15
CA MET A 5 -5.75 3.88 15.79
C MET A 5 -7.08 4.54 15.45
N LYS A 6 -7.55 5.46 16.29
CA LYS A 6 -8.81 6.17 16.04
C LYS A 6 -8.73 7.00 14.77
N ALA A 7 -7.65 7.75 14.59
CA ALA A 7 -7.46 8.58 13.40
C ALA A 7 -7.44 7.73 12.13
N GLY A 8 -6.77 6.59 12.17
CA GLY A 8 -6.72 5.66 11.04
C GLY A 8 -8.07 5.06 10.72
N GLN A 9 -8.82 4.64 11.74
CA GLN A 9 -10.15 4.08 11.55
C GLN A 9 -11.13 5.12 10.98
N ASP A 10 -11.09 6.34 11.51
CA ASP A 10 -11.94 7.43 11.02
C ASP A 10 -11.59 7.80 9.58
N PHE A 11 -10.28 7.84 9.27
CA PHE A 11 -9.81 8.11 7.91
C PHE A 11 -10.33 7.04 6.94
N LEU A 12 -10.15 5.76 7.28
CA LEU A 12 -10.54 4.66 6.41
C LEU A 12 -12.06 4.59 6.21
N ALA A 13 -12.84 4.86 7.26
CA ALA A 13 -14.29 4.87 7.16
C ALA A 13 -14.76 5.97 6.19
N ALA A 14 -14.20 7.15 6.26
CA ALA A 14 -14.51 8.24 5.34
C ALA A 14 -14.01 7.93 3.93
N ASN A 15 -12.80 7.37 3.81
CA ASN A 15 -12.19 7.06 2.52
C ASN A 15 -12.96 6.01 1.73
N ALA A 16 -13.58 5.05 2.42
CA ALA A 16 -14.35 3.99 1.79
C ALA A 16 -15.55 4.52 0.99
N THR A 17 -16.01 5.72 1.29
CA THR A 17 -17.14 6.35 0.59
C THR A 17 -16.72 7.21 -0.60
N LYS A 18 -15.43 7.39 -0.82
CA LYS A 18 -14.94 8.22 -1.92
C LYS A 18 -15.04 7.50 -3.25
N GLU A 19 -15.27 8.28 -4.30
CA GLU A 19 -15.39 7.74 -5.65
C GLU A 19 -14.10 7.00 -6.06
N GLY A 20 -14.28 5.83 -6.66
CA GLY A 20 -13.16 5.02 -7.15
C GLY A 20 -12.48 4.16 -6.11
N VAL A 21 -12.79 4.32 -4.84
CA VAL A 21 -12.19 3.50 -3.78
C VAL A 21 -12.92 2.17 -3.66
N ILE A 22 -12.16 1.10 -3.67
CA ILE A 22 -12.65 -0.28 -3.52
C ILE A 22 -12.13 -0.82 -2.18
N VAL A 23 -13.02 -1.46 -1.41
CA VAL A 23 -12.67 -2.07 -0.14
C VAL A 23 -12.68 -3.59 -0.32
N THR A 24 -11.57 -4.25 0.05
CA THR A 24 -11.49 -5.71 -0.03
C THR A 24 -11.99 -6.35 1.26
N ALA A 25 -12.15 -7.67 1.25
CA ALA A 25 -12.62 -8.43 2.41
C ALA A 25 -11.69 -8.28 3.62
N SER A 26 -10.39 -8.05 3.40
CA SER A 26 -9.41 -7.87 4.49
C SER A 26 -9.47 -6.49 5.13
N GLY A 27 -10.16 -5.54 4.49
CA GLY A 27 -10.18 -4.15 4.92
C GLY A 27 -9.19 -3.26 4.16
N LEU A 28 -8.35 -3.84 3.31
CA LEU A 28 -7.51 -3.05 2.41
C LEU A 28 -8.40 -2.22 1.50
N GLN A 29 -8.03 -0.95 1.29
CA GLN A 29 -8.71 -0.09 0.33
C GLN A 29 -7.73 0.28 -0.78
N TYR A 30 -8.22 0.42 -1.99
CA TYR A 30 -7.37 0.86 -3.08
C TYR A 30 -8.16 1.64 -4.13
N ARG A 31 -7.42 2.43 -4.90
CA ARG A 31 -7.96 3.17 -6.04
C ARG A 31 -7.00 3.01 -7.21
N VAL A 32 -7.52 2.63 -8.37
CA VAL A 32 -6.70 2.48 -9.58
C VAL A 32 -6.42 3.86 -10.14
N MET A 33 -5.14 4.20 -10.28
CA MET A 33 -4.70 5.47 -10.87
C MET A 33 -4.35 5.30 -12.34
N LYS A 34 -3.76 4.15 -12.70
CA LYS A 34 -3.37 3.83 -14.06
C LYS A 34 -3.46 2.32 -14.24
N SER A 35 -3.99 1.86 -15.37
CA SER A 35 -4.13 0.44 -15.68
C SER A 35 -3.09 -0.01 -16.68
N GLY A 36 -2.38 -1.09 -16.36
CA GLY A 36 -1.49 -1.78 -17.29
C GLY A 36 -2.15 -3.01 -17.88
N GLN A 37 -1.38 -3.76 -18.65
CA GLN A 37 -1.88 -4.97 -19.33
C GLN A 37 -0.90 -6.13 -19.25
N GLY A 38 0.12 -6.04 -18.40
CA GLY A 38 1.13 -7.05 -18.28
C GLY A 38 0.76 -8.19 -17.35
N ALA A 39 1.77 -8.94 -16.91
CA ALA A 39 1.59 -10.09 -16.03
C ALA A 39 1.19 -9.68 -14.62
N THR A 40 0.46 -10.57 -13.96
CA THR A 40 0.13 -10.43 -12.52
C THR A 40 1.04 -11.37 -11.74
N PRO A 41 1.73 -10.87 -10.70
CA PRO A 41 2.63 -11.71 -9.93
C PRO A 41 1.88 -12.70 -9.04
N GLY A 42 2.51 -13.83 -8.80
CA GLY A 42 2.07 -14.80 -7.80
C GLY A 42 2.71 -14.52 -6.44
N PRO A 43 2.31 -15.29 -5.40
CA PRO A 43 2.76 -15.02 -4.03
C PRO A 43 4.25 -15.24 -3.78
N THR A 44 4.94 -15.99 -4.65
CA THR A 44 6.38 -16.25 -4.51
C THR A 44 7.23 -15.50 -5.50
N ASP A 45 6.64 -14.64 -6.31
CA ASP A 45 7.37 -13.86 -7.30
C ASP A 45 8.09 -12.68 -6.67
N VAL A 46 9.09 -12.17 -7.39
CA VAL A 46 9.77 -10.91 -7.09
C VAL A 46 9.33 -9.90 -8.13
N VAL A 47 9.05 -8.68 -7.70
CA VAL A 47 8.62 -7.61 -8.60
C VAL A 47 9.57 -6.42 -8.50
N MET A 48 9.63 -5.63 -9.58
CA MET A 48 10.20 -4.29 -9.56
C MET A 48 9.06 -3.30 -9.41
N ALA A 49 9.17 -2.42 -8.43
CA ALA A 49 8.11 -1.46 -8.15
C ALA A 49 8.66 -0.12 -7.68
N HIS A 50 7.96 0.94 -8.02
CA HIS A 50 8.10 2.23 -7.37
C HIS A 50 7.00 2.41 -6.35
N TYR A 51 7.33 3.09 -5.25
CA TYR A 51 6.33 3.42 -4.25
C TYR A 51 6.59 4.77 -3.60
N HIS A 52 5.53 5.37 -3.10
CA HIS A 52 5.56 6.63 -2.36
C HIS A 52 4.63 6.47 -1.18
N GLY A 53 5.17 6.42 0.04
CA GLY A 53 4.42 6.15 1.26
C GLY A 53 4.27 7.38 2.13
N THR A 54 3.04 7.63 2.58
CA THR A 54 2.74 8.75 3.47
C THR A 54 1.88 8.30 4.65
N PHE A 55 1.91 9.08 5.70
CA PHE A 55 0.90 9.03 6.75
C PHE A 55 -0.40 9.66 6.25
N ILE A 56 -1.48 9.49 7.01
CA ILE A 56 -2.78 10.02 6.60
C ILE A 56 -2.82 11.57 6.58
N ASP A 57 -1.86 12.21 7.24
CA ASP A 57 -1.70 13.68 7.20
C ASP A 57 -0.91 14.16 5.97
N GLY A 58 -0.44 13.23 5.14
CA GLY A 58 0.31 13.55 3.93
C GLY A 58 1.82 13.59 4.09
N LYS A 59 2.34 13.41 5.30
CA LYS A 59 3.78 13.44 5.55
C LYS A 59 4.43 12.17 4.98
N VAL A 60 5.44 12.33 4.13
CA VAL A 60 6.17 11.22 3.52
C VAL A 60 7.07 10.54 4.55
N PHE A 61 7.00 9.21 4.62
CA PHE A 61 7.91 8.45 5.49
C PHE A 61 8.91 7.62 4.68
N ASP A 62 8.60 7.30 3.43
CA ASP A 62 9.51 6.54 2.56
C ASP A 62 9.04 6.67 1.12
N SER A 63 9.98 6.79 0.17
CA SER A 63 9.63 6.92 -1.24
C SER A 63 10.78 6.50 -2.14
N SER A 64 10.57 5.46 -2.94
CA SER A 64 11.52 5.07 -3.98
C SER A 64 11.52 6.11 -5.12
N VAL A 65 10.38 6.78 -5.33
CA VAL A 65 10.25 7.83 -6.34
C VAL A 65 11.17 9.00 -6.02
N GLU A 66 11.20 9.40 -4.75
CA GLU A 66 12.10 10.49 -4.32
C GLU A 66 13.57 10.10 -4.39
N ARG A 67 13.89 8.82 -4.18
CA ARG A 67 15.26 8.32 -4.34
C ARG A 67 15.65 8.13 -5.80
N GLY A 68 14.69 8.10 -6.72
CA GLY A 68 14.95 7.95 -8.15
C GLY A 68 15.25 6.53 -8.61
N GLU A 69 15.00 5.52 -7.78
CA GLU A 69 15.29 4.11 -8.11
C GLU A 69 14.16 3.19 -7.66
N PRO A 70 13.63 2.33 -8.55
CA PRO A 70 12.69 1.31 -8.14
C PRO A 70 13.39 0.22 -7.31
N LEU A 71 12.61 -0.54 -6.56
CA LEU A 71 13.13 -1.63 -5.74
C LEU A 71 12.64 -2.97 -6.22
N ALA A 72 13.49 -3.99 -6.08
CA ALA A 72 13.11 -5.39 -6.24
C ALA A 72 12.53 -5.85 -4.91
N LEU A 73 11.28 -6.33 -4.92
CA LEU A 73 10.54 -6.70 -3.72
C LEU A 73 9.94 -8.10 -3.89
N PRO A 74 10.14 -9.01 -2.89
CA PRO A 74 9.42 -10.26 -2.91
C PRO A 74 7.96 -10.04 -2.49
N VAL A 75 7.03 -10.60 -3.24
CA VAL A 75 5.60 -10.39 -2.99
C VAL A 75 5.20 -10.81 -1.59
N ASN A 76 5.78 -11.90 -1.08
CA ASN A 76 5.50 -12.42 0.26
C ASN A 76 6.43 -11.87 1.35
N GLY A 77 7.31 -10.94 1.03
CA GLY A 77 8.27 -10.35 1.98
C GLY A 77 7.97 -8.90 2.34
N VAL A 78 6.81 -8.41 1.98
CA VAL A 78 6.37 -7.04 2.25
C VAL A 78 5.16 -7.07 3.21
N ILE A 79 4.67 -5.89 3.61
CA ILE A 79 3.49 -5.85 4.50
C ILE A 79 2.29 -6.51 3.83
N SER A 80 1.38 -7.06 4.65
CA SER A 80 0.26 -7.87 4.17
C SER A 80 -0.61 -7.15 3.15
N GLY A 81 -0.85 -5.85 3.34
CA GLY A 81 -1.64 -5.07 2.39
C GLY A 81 -1.01 -5.02 1.00
N TRP A 82 0.32 -4.95 0.92
CA TRP A 82 1.04 -4.99 -0.35
C TRP A 82 1.01 -6.37 -0.98
N THR A 83 1.19 -7.43 -0.17
CA THR A 83 1.13 -8.81 -0.66
C THR A 83 -0.22 -9.07 -1.33
N GLU A 84 -1.29 -8.59 -0.72
CA GLU A 84 -2.63 -8.71 -1.29
C GLU A 84 -2.77 -7.89 -2.58
N ALA A 85 -2.38 -6.62 -2.54
CA ALA A 85 -2.54 -5.71 -3.68
C ALA A 85 -1.73 -6.15 -4.90
N LEU A 86 -0.47 -6.54 -4.69
CA LEU A 86 0.42 -6.93 -5.79
C LEU A 86 -0.14 -8.13 -6.57
N GLN A 87 -0.81 -9.05 -5.90
CA GLN A 87 -1.40 -10.21 -6.56
C GLN A 87 -2.68 -9.88 -7.35
N MET A 88 -3.20 -8.68 -7.20
CA MET A 88 -4.33 -8.17 -7.97
C MET A 88 -3.91 -7.22 -9.09
N MET A 89 -2.67 -6.71 -9.03
CA MET A 89 -2.15 -5.75 -10.00
C MET A 89 -1.52 -6.45 -11.20
N GLN A 90 -1.43 -5.71 -12.30
CA GLN A 90 -0.69 -6.15 -13.50
C GLN A 90 0.48 -5.21 -13.73
N GLU A 91 1.50 -5.69 -14.44
CA GLU A 91 2.60 -4.82 -14.87
C GLU A 91 2.05 -3.60 -15.59
N GLY A 92 2.50 -2.43 -15.21
CA GLY A 92 2.02 -1.15 -15.73
C GLY A 92 0.93 -0.50 -14.89
N ASP A 93 0.35 -1.22 -13.92
CA ASP A 93 -0.64 -0.64 -13.02
C ASP A 93 0.02 0.33 -12.06
N GLN A 94 -0.69 1.40 -11.74
CA GLN A 94 -0.37 2.28 -10.62
C GLN A 94 -1.63 2.42 -9.76
N TRP A 95 -1.52 2.01 -8.50
CA TRP A 95 -2.62 2.03 -7.56
C TRP A 95 -2.28 2.88 -6.35
N GLN A 96 -3.28 3.51 -5.77
CA GLN A 96 -3.17 4.12 -4.45
C GLN A 96 -3.75 3.14 -3.44
N LEU A 97 -2.96 2.80 -2.43
CA LEU A 97 -3.36 1.85 -1.38
C LEU A 97 -3.59 2.60 -0.07
N PHE A 98 -4.67 2.27 0.61
CA PHE A 98 -4.98 2.79 1.93
C PHE A 98 -4.99 1.60 2.88
N VAL A 99 -3.92 1.45 3.66
CA VAL A 99 -3.60 0.21 4.36
C VAL A 99 -3.93 0.36 5.85
N PRO A 100 -4.89 -0.41 6.38
CA PRO A 100 -5.14 -0.41 7.82
C PRO A 100 -3.91 -0.93 8.56
N SER A 101 -3.74 -0.51 9.81
CA SER A 101 -2.54 -0.85 10.58
C SER A 101 -2.30 -2.35 10.72
N ASP A 102 -3.36 -3.16 10.81
CA ASP A 102 -3.24 -4.61 10.93
C ASP A 102 -2.72 -5.29 9.65
N LEU A 103 -2.78 -4.60 8.51
CA LEU A 103 -2.21 -5.05 7.25
C LEU A 103 -0.88 -4.34 6.94
N ALA A 104 -0.39 -3.53 7.85
CA ALA A 104 0.87 -2.79 7.76
C ALA A 104 1.81 -3.25 8.88
N TYR A 105 2.15 -2.36 9.79
CA TYR A 105 3.14 -2.65 10.84
C TYR A 105 2.52 -2.92 12.20
N GLY A 106 1.19 -3.02 12.26
CA GLY A 106 0.46 -3.47 13.44
C GLY A 106 0.60 -2.55 14.65
N ALA A 107 0.43 -3.14 15.83
CA ALA A 107 0.48 -2.40 17.09
C ALA A 107 1.91 -2.00 17.49
N ARG A 108 2.92 -2.65 16.92
CA ARG A 108 4.33 -2.36 17.23
C ARG A 108 4.87 -1.15 16.50
N GLY A 109 4.47 -0.98 15.23
CA GLY A 109 5.10 -0.03 14.36
C GLY A 109 6.50 -0.47 13.94
N VAL A 110 7.21 0.37 13.19
CA VAL A 110 8.60 0.14 12.79
C VAL A 110 9.26 1.49 12.46
N GLY A 111 10.48 1.71 12.96
CA GLY A 111 11.22 2.94 12.66
C GLY A 111 10.40 4.19 12.94
N PRO A 112 10.23 5.08 11.93
CA PRO A 112 9.44 6.31 12.12
C PRO A 112 7.93 6.09 12.16
N ILE A 113 7.45 4.86 11.92
CA ILE A 113 6.03 4.55 11.87
C ILE A 113 5.57 4.07 13.24
N PRO A 114 4.69 4.85 13.94
CA PRO A 114 4.15 4.41 15.23
C PRO A 114 3.24 3.20 15.07
N GLY A 115 2.97 2.52 16.17
CA GLY A 115 1.99 1.43 16.17
C GLY A 115 0.59 1.94 15.88
N ASN A 116 -0.26 1.06 15.39
CA ASN A 116 -1.69 1.30 15.11
C ASN A 116 -1.92 2.41 14.07
N THR A 117 -0.99 2.57 13.14
CA THR A 117 -1.02 3.67 12.16
C THR A 117 -1.42 3.16 10.78
N ALA A 118 -2.49 3.71 10.22
CA ALA A 118 -2.87 3.47 8.82
C ALA A 118 -1.92 4.23 7.90
N LEU A 119 -1.63 3.65 6.74
CA LEU A 119 -0.67 4.20 5.79
C LEU A 119 -1.28 4.34 4.41
N ILE A 120 -0.77 5.31 3.65
CA ILE A 120 -1.16 5.53 2.26
C ILE A 120 0.06 5.30 1.39
N PHE A 121 -0.09 4.48 0.35
CA PHE A 121 0.97 4.24 -0.64
C PHE A 121 0.44 4.49 -2.05
N GLU A 122 1.29 5.09 -2.89
CA GLU A 122 1.14 4.99 -4.33
C GLU A 122 2.14 3.94 -4.79
N VAL A 123 1.67 2.90 -5.48
CA VAL A 123 2.50 1.77 -5.93
C VAL A 123 2.37 1.63 -7.43
N GLU A 124 3.51 1.63 -8.11
CA GLU A 124 3.58 1.34 -9.53
C GLU A 124 4.28 -0.01 -9.72
N LEU A 125 3.57 -0.98 -10.28
CA LEU A 125 4.14 -2.29 -10.60
C LEU A 125 4.80 -2.22 -11.97
N ILE A 126 6.13 -2.28 -11.99
CA ILE A 126 6.90 -2.08 -13.21
C ILE A 126 7.10 -3.39 -13.94
N GLU A 127 7.54 -4.43 -13.22
CA GLU A 127 7.93 -5.71 -13.85
C GLU A 127 7.77 -6.85 -12.85
N VAL A 128 7.28 -7.98 -13.33
CA VAL A 128 7.29 -9.26 -12.60
C VAL A 128 8.54 -10.01 -13.04
N LYS A 129 9.39 -10.35 -12.10
CA LYS A 129 10.66 -11.00 -12.39
C LYS A 129 10.56 -12.51 -12.52
#